data_ec717b300b89b53576742301bf823ea1
#
_entry.id   ec717b300b89b53576742301bf823ea1
#
_cell.length_a   1.000
_cell.length_b   1.000
_cell.length_c   1.000
_cell.angle_alpha   90.00
_cell.angle_beta   90.00
_cell.angle_gamma   90.00
#
_symmetry.space_group_name_H-M   'P 1'
#
loop_
_entity.id
_entity.type
_entity.pdbx_description
1 polymer ?
#
loop_
_entity_poly.entity_id
_entity_poly.type
_entity_poly.pdbx_seq_one_letter_code
_entity_poly.pdbx_strand_id
1 'polypeptide(L)'
;MAGDIGTSTLYSTEWVIEQLREVKPSSIIDIGCGWGRWGFLAREFLELWSHRFARDSWKVRIDALDVNPSTWTPVHAYIYDSALQVDVRTWVPSQRYDVAICCDVLEHMDKEDGLKTLGKLLAWCDHVLLGVPLGAGWERPGFDGNPYEAHLARWEASDLEPYNITAHKLTQTEDGLGYGLFHILG
;
A
#
# COMPACT_ATOMS: atom_id res chain seq x y z
N MET A 1 16.90 11.99 1.05
CA MET A 1 16.10 12.37 -0.14
C MET A 1 15.64 11.12 -0.90
N ALA A 2 14.90 10.23 -0.26
CA ALA A 2 14.45 8.97 -0.86
C ALA A 2 12.92 8.87 -0.94
N GLY A 3 12.18 9.96 -0.86
CA GLY A 3 10.73 9.95 -0.83
C GLY A 3 10.04 10.60 -2.02
N ASP A 4 10.80 11.12 -2.99
CA ASP A 4 10.24 12.08 -3.94
C ASP A 4 9.82 11.48 -5.29
N ILE A 5 9.80 10.15 -5.43
CA ILE A 5 9.61 9.48 -6.71
C ILE A 5 8.47 8.45 -6.74
N GLY A 6 7.46 8.58 -5.88
CA GLY A 6 6.32 7.65 -5.85
C GLY A 6 6.72 6.23 -5.46
N THR A 7 7.60 6.08 -4.46
CA THR A 7 7.95 4.78 -3.90
C THR A 7 7.93 4.83 -2.38
N SER A 8 7.44 3.77 -1.75
CA SER A 8 7.45 3.59 -0.30
C SER A 8 8.87 3.55 0.28
N THR A 9 9.00 3.79 1.58
CA THR A 9 10.27 3.69 2.29
C THR A 9 10.80 2.24 2.27
N LEU A 10 12.13 2.06 2.43
CA LEU A 10 12.73 0.73 2.55
C LEU A 10 12.31 0.02 3.85
N TYR A 11 11.98 0.79 4.89
CA TYR A 11 11.65 0.26 6.22
C TYR A 11 10.37 -0.59 6.24
N SER A 12 9.48 -0.41 5.25
CA SER A 12 8.25 -1.18 5.11
C SER A 12 8.45 -2.56 4.47
N THR A 13 9.53 -2.75 3.69
CA THR A 13 9.69 -3.88 2.77
C THR A 13 9.67 -5.23 3.48
N GLU A 14 10.57 -5.44 4.45
CA GLU A 14 10.67 -6.70 5.18
C GLU A 14 9.36 -7.04 5.91
N TRP A 15 8.82 -6.06 6.64
CA TRP A 15 7.64 -6.26 7.45
C TRP A 15 6.40 -6.63 6.61
N VAL A 16 6.15 -5.92 5.50
CA VAL A 16 5.00 -6.24 4.60
C VAL A 16 5.13 -7.64 4.02
N ILE A 17 6.35 -8.03 3.61
CA ILE A 17 6.59 -9.38 3.09
C ILE A 17 6.33 -10.44 4.16
N GLU A 18 6.79 -10.23 5.40
CA GLU A 18 6.53 -11.13 6.51
C GLU A 18 5.03 -11.30 6.75
N GLN A 19 4.26 -10.20 6.79
CA GLN A 19 2.81 -10.25 6.95
C GLN A 19 2.13 -11.01 5.81
N LEU A 20 2.51 -10.77 4.55
CA LEU A 20 1.98 -11.50 3.40
C LEU A 20 2.27 -13.02 3.49
N ARG A 21 3.46 -13.40 3.93
CA ARG A 21 3.84 -14.80 4.09
C ARG A 21 3.12 -15.49 5.25
N GLU A 22 2.77 -14.75 6.29
CA GLU A 22 1.99 -15.24 7.43
C GLU A 22 0.52 -15.44 7.03
N VAL A 23 -0.11 -14.44 6.41
CA VAL A 23 -1.50 -14.49 5.94
C VAL A 23 -1.70 -15.51 4.82
N LYS A 24 -0.74 -15.64 3.90
CA LYS A 24 -0.82 -16.52 2.70
C LYS A 24 -2.08 -16.25 1.87
N PRO A 25 -2.28 -15.01 1.43
CA PRO A 25 -3.50 -14.62 0.73
C PRO A 25 -3.63 -15.33 -0.62
N SER A 26 -4.86 -15.52 -1.06
CA SER A 26 -5.21 -15.92 -2.43
C SER A 26 -5.54 -14.72 -3.32
N SER A 27 -5.83 -13.57 -2.70
CA SER A 27 -6.14 -12.32 -3.41
C SER A 27 -5.57 -11.09 -2.69
N ILE A 28 -4.93 -10.22 -3.45
CA ILE A 28 -4.30 -8.97 -2.98
C ILE A 28 -4.79 -7.81 -3.84
N ILE A 29 -5.06 -6.68 -3.21
CA ILE A 29 -5.20 -5.39 -3.88
C ILE A 29 -4.08 -4.45 -3.43
N ASP A 30 -3.30 -3.94 -4.37
CA ASP A 30 -2.22 -2.98 -4.17
C ASP A 30 -2.77 -1.56 -4.41
N ILE A 31 -2.93 -0.80 -3.34
CA ILE A 31 -3.52 0.54 -3.33
C ILE A 31 -2.40 1.57 -3.46
N GLY A 32 -2.46 2.40 -4.52
CA GLY A 32 -1.37 3.33 -4.80
C GLY A 32 -0.11 2.59 -5.22
N CYS A 33 -0.23 1.72 -6.22
CA CYS A 33 0.83 0.77 -6.58
C CYS A 33 2.12 1.43 -7.08
N GLY A 34 2.09 2.73 -7.43
CA GLY A 34 3.23 3.46 -7.93
C GLY A 34 3.93 2.71 -9.09
N TRP A 35 5.21 2.42 -8.93
CA TRP A 35 6.03 1.67 -9.90
C TRP A 35 5.85 0.14 -9.83
N GLY A 36 4.92 -0.36 -9.01
CA GLY A 36 4.60 -1.78 -8.90
C GLY A 36 5.44 -2.57 -7.89
N ARG A 37 6.06 -1.90 -6.91
CA ARG A 37 6.92 -2.54 -5.90
C ARG A 37 6.25 -3.70 -5.20
N TRP A 38 5.07 -3.46 -4.61
CA TRP A 38 4.42 -4.46 -3.77
C TRP A 38 3.92 -5.66 -4.58
N GLY A 39 3.38 -5.41 -5.77
CA GLY A 39 3.01 -6.49 -6.68
C GLY A 39 4.20 -7.35 -7.08
N PHE A 40 5.35 -6.74 -7.39
CA PHE A 40 6.58 -7.47 -7.73
C PHE A 40 7.05 -8.34 -6.57
N LEU A 41 7.17 -7.77 -5.38
CA LEU A 41 7.62 -8.49 -4.19
C LEU A 41 6.62 -9.59 -3.78
N ALA A 42 5.31 -9.33 -3.88
CA ALA A 42 4.30 -10.35 -3.62
C ALA A 42 4.45 -11.54 -4.60
N ARG A 43 4.69 -11.29 -5.91
CA ARG A 43 5.00 -12.37 -6.86
C ARG A 43 6.25 -13.15 -6.48
N GLU A 44 7.32 -12.46 -6.10
CA GLU A 44 8.55 -13.11 -5.69
C GLU A 44 8.32 -14.04 -4.50
N PHE A 45 7.78 -13.51 -3.42
CA PHE A 45 7.71 -14.24 -2.14
C PHE A 45 6.53 -15.21 -2.02
N LEU A 46 5.45 -15.02 -2.76
CA LEU A 46 4.28 -15.91 -2.73
C LEU A 46 4.29 -16.93 -3.88
N GLU A 47 4.84 -16.57 -5.05
CA GLU A 47 4.81 -17.43 -6.23
C GLU A 47 6.18 -18.07 -6.49
N LEU A 48 7.24 -17.29 -6.72
CA LEU A 48 8.55 -17.85 -7.11
C LEU A 48 9.17 -18.71 -5.99
N TRP A 49 9.05 -18.28 -4.73
CA TRP A 49 9.47 -19.08 -3.57
C TRP A 49 8.66 -20.38 -3.39
N SER A 50 7.49 -20.44 -4.02
CA SER A 50 6.65 -21.65 -4.08
C SER A 50 6.88 -22.44 -5.37
N HIS A 51 7.99 -22.18 -6.07
CA HIS A 51 8.40 -22.83 -7.35
C HIS A 51 7.38 -22.63 -8.50
N ARG A 52 6.60 -21.58 -8.49
CA ARG A 52 5.69 -21.18 -9.56
C ARG A 52 6.32 -20.08 -10.40
N PHE A 53 7.22 -20.47 -11.33
CA PHE A 53 8.05 -19.54 -12.09
C PHE A 53 7.34 -18.94 -13.30
N ALA A 54 6.42 -19.67 -13.90
CA ALA A 54 5.68 -19.19 -15.06
C ALA A 54 4.38 -18.50 -14.61
N ARG A 55 4.01 -17.40 -15.28
CA ARG A 55 2.83 -16.61 -14.93
C ARG A 55 1.54 -17.43 -14.91
N ASP A 56 1.37 -18.39 -15.82
CA ASP A 56 0.22 -19.29 -15.90
C ASP A 56 0.13 -20.28 -14.72
N SER A 57 1.23 -20.44 -13.96
CA SER A 57 1.27 -21.26 -12.74
C SER A 57 0.95 -20.48 -11.47
N TRP A 58 0.85 -19.15 -11.54
CA TRP A 58 0.56 -18.29 -10.38
C TRP A 58 -0.85 -18.54 -9.84
N LYS A 59 -0.98 -18.48 -8.54
CA LYS A 59 -2.24 -18.80 -7.83
C LYS A 59 -2.81 -17.62 -7.06
N VAL A 60 -1.97 -16.67 -6.68
CA VAL A 60 -2.41 -15.46 -5.98
C VAL A 60 -2.89 -14.46 -7.00
N ARG A 61 -4.14 -14.04 -6.93
CA ARG A 61 -4.62 -12.91 -7.69
C ARG A 61 -4.06 -11.62 -7.10
N ILE A 62 -3.41 -10.79 -7.90
CA ILE A 62 -2.90 -9.49 -7.47
C ILE A 62 -3.44 -8.43 -8.43
N ASP A 63 -4.33 -7.59 -7.93
CA ASP A 63 -4.84 -6.43 -8.65
C ASP A 63 -4.18 -5.16 -8.09
N ALA A 64 -4.19 -4.08 -8.85
CA ALA A 64 -3.62 -2.80 -8.45
C ALA A 64 -4.48 -1.63 -8.89
N LEU A 65 -4.37 -0.54 -8.15
CA LEU A 65 -4.87 0.76 -8.58
C LEU A 65 -3.91 1.89 -8.21
N ASP A 66 -3.87 2.88 -9.08
CA ASP A 66 -3.15 4.13 -8.86
C ASP A 66 -3.84 5.26 -9.62
N VAL A 67 -3.84 6.44 -9.06
CA VAL A 67 -4.40 7.63 -9.69
C VAL A 67 -3.43 8.29 -10.66
N ASN A 68 -2.12 8.11 -10.44
CA ASN A 68 -1.05 8.77 -11.19
C ASN A 68 -0.70 8.01 -12.48
N PRO A 69 -1.00 8.55 -13.66
CA PRO A 69 -0.71 7.86 -14.92
C PRO A 69 0.79 7.76 -15.23
N SER A 70 1.63 8.58 -14.61
CA SER A 70 3.06 8.66 -14.95
C SER A 70 3.88 7.46 -14.43
N THR A 71 3.35 6.71 -13.47
CA THR A 71 4.00 5.53 -12.91
C THR A 71 3.76 4.24 -13.71
N TRP A 72 2.79 4.25 -14.63
CA TRP A 72 2.42 3.06 -15.38
C TRP A 72 3.49 2.64 -16.39
N THR A 73 3.92 1.39 -16.31
CA THR A 73 4.95 0.79 -17.16
C THR A 73 4.51 -0.61 -17.63
N PRO A 74 5.18 -1.23 -18.61
CA PRO A 74 4.92 -2.62 -18.99
C PRO A 74 5.05 -3.64 -17.84
N VAL A 75 5.78 -3.30 -16.76
CA VAL A 75 5.92 -4.12 -15.57
C VAL A 75 4.55 -4.38 -14.93
N HIS A 76 3.67 -3.40 -14.86
CA HIS A 76 2.33 -3.55 -14.31
C HIS A 76 1.52 -4.62 -15.05
N ALA A 77 1.55 -4.61 -16.39
CA ALA A 77 0.85 -5.60 -17.20
C ALA A 77 1.38 -7.03 -17.02
N TYR A 78 2.65 -7.18 -16.60
CA TYR A 78 3.22 -8.48 -16.29
C TYR A 78 2.90 -8.94 -14.87
N ILE A 79 3.00 -8.05 -13.88
CA ILE A 79 2.89 -8.38 -12.45
C ILE A 79 1.44 -8.56 -12.01
N TYR A 80 0.56 -7.62 -12.39
CA TYR A 80 -0.83 -7.59 -11.93
C TYR A 80 -1.76 -8.36 -12.85
N ASP A 81 -2.80 -8.95 -12.26
CA ASP A 81 -3.89 -9.59 -13.02
C ASP A 81 -4.85 -8.53 -13.55
N SER A 82 -5.04 -7.43 -12.81
CA SER A 82 -5.74 -6.23 -13.25
C SER A 82 -5.03 -5.00 -12.66
N ALA A 83 -4.83 -3.98 -13.48
CA ALA A 83 -4.25 -2.71 -13.05
C ALA A 83 -5.12 -1.56 -13.55
N LEU A 84 -5.64 -0.74 -12.62
CA LEU A 84 -6.64 0.28 -12.88
C LEU A 84 -6.11 1.67 -12.56
N GLN A 85 -6.17 2.58 -13.51
CA GLN A 85 -5.96 3.99 -13.25
C GLN A 85 -7.23 4.60 -12.67
N VAL A 86 -7.34 4.63 -11.35
CA VAL A 86 -8.51 5.12 -10.63
C VAL A 86 -8.13 5.65 -9.26
N ASP A 87 -8.86 6.67 -8.82
CA ASP A 87 -8.75 7.19 -7.46
C ASP A 87 -9.43 6.22 -6.47
N VAL A 88 -8.67 5.77 -5.45
CA VAL A 88 -9.18 4.87 -4.42
C VAL A 88 -10.41 5.42 -3.69
N ARG A 89 -10.54 6.74 -3.56
CA ARG A 89 -11.69 7.39 -2.93
C ARG A 89 -13.00 7.08 -3.65
N THR A 90 -12.95 6.98 -4.98
CA THR A 90 -14.13 6.71 -5.83
C THR A 90 -14.24 5.26 -6.28
N TRP A 91 -13.15 4.48 -6.13
CA TRP A 91 -13.14 3.08 -6.52
C TRP A 91 -14.10 2.24 -5.69
N VAL A 92 -14.83 1.36 -6.38
CA VAL A 92 -15.69 0.34 -5.77
C VAL A 92 -15.20 -1.02 -6.22
N PRO A 93 -14.69 -1.87 -5.31
CA PRO A 93 -14.21 -3.19 -5.67
C PRO A 93 -15.35 -4.07 -6.19
N SER A 94 -15.06 -4.90 -7.21
CA SER A 94 -15.99 -5.88 -7.76
C SER A 94 -16.01 -7.20 -6.97
N GLN A 95 -15.08 -7.36 -6.02
CA GLN A 95 -14.94 -8.55 -5.17
C GLN A 95 -14.29 -8.17 -3.84
N ARG A 96 -14.36 -9.04 -2.85
CA ARG A 96 -13.54 -8.94 -1.65
C ARG A 96 -12.11 -9.41 -1.95
N TYR A 97 -11.16 -8.91 -1.18
CA TYR A 97 -9.76 -9.34 -1.22
C TYR A 97 -9.34 -9.88 0.16
N ASP A 98 -8.42 -10.83 0.18
CA ASP A 98 -7.86 -11.30 1.44
C ASP A 98 -6.99 -10.19 2.06
N VAL A 99 -6.17 -9.50 1.25
CA VAL A 99 -5.27 -8.44 1.72
C VAL A 99 -5.36 -7.19 0.84
N ALA A 100 -5.45 -6.02 1.47
CA ALA A 100 -5.07 -4.75 0.87
C ALA A 100 -3.67 -4.34 1.36
N ILE A 101 -2.80 -3.94 0.43
CA ILE A 101 -1.55 -3.25 0.74
C ILE A 101 -1.80 -1.76 0.46
N CYS A 102 -1.61 -0.91 1.47
CA CYS A 102 -1.82 0.53 1.38
C CYS A 102 -0.67 1.25 2.09
N CYS A 103 0.42 1.46 1.39
CA CYS A 103 1.64 2.06 1.94
C CYS A 103 1.95 3.37 1.23
N ASP A 104 2.12 4.43 2.03
CA ASP A 104 2.39 5.79 1.54
C ASP A 104 1.31 6.29 0.56
N VAL A 105 0.04 6.23 1.01
CA VAL A 105 -1.15 6.62 0.22
C VAL A 105 -2.06 7.57 0.99
N LEU A 106 -2.37 7.26 2.25
CA LEU A 106 -3.41 7.99 3.00
C LEU A 106 -3.02 9.43 3.33
N GLU A 107 -1.73 9.72 3.44
CA GLU A 107 -1.20 11.06 3.66
C GLU A 107 -1.37 12.00 2.46
N HIS A 108 -1.58 11.45 1.26
CA HIS A 108 -1.78 12.21 0.03
C HIS A 108 -3.23 12.72 -0.15
N MET A 109 -4.13 12.41 0.77
CA MET A 109 -5.49 12.93 0.83
C MET A 109 -5.72 13.66 2.15
N ASP A 110 -6.77 14.48 2.24
CA ASP A 110 -7.11 15.06 3.53
C ASP A 110 -7.47 13.98 4.55
N LYS A 111 -7.41 14.33 5.84
CA LYS A 111 -7.58 13.38 6.94
C LYS A 111 -8.92 12.64 6.90
N GLU A 112 -9.99 13.37 6.56
CA GLU A 112 -11.33 12.80 6.50
C GLU A 112 -11.45 11.77 5.38
N ASP A 113 -10.94 12.08 4.20
CA ASP A 113 -10.92 11.17 3.06
C ASP A 113 -10.00 9.97 3.33
N GLY A 114 -8.87 10.18 4.00
CA GLY A 114 -7.98 9.10 4.42
C GLY A 114 -8.66 8.10 5.36
N LEU A 115 -9.38 8.60 6.38
CA LEU A 115 -10.14 7.76 7.31
C LEU A 115 -11.30 7.03 6.62
N LYS A 116 -12.03 7.70 5.73
CA LYS A 116 -13.08 7.06 4.90
C LYS A 116 -12.50 5.96 4.00
N THR A 117 -11.36 6.22 3.40
CA THR A 117 -10.66 5.25 2.55
C THR A 117 -10.23 4.03 3.36
N LEU A 118 -9.62 4.22 4.54
CA LEU A 118 -9.27 3.11 5.42
C LEU A 118 -10.50 2.29 5.82
N GLY A 119 -11.61 2.95 6.23
CA GLY A 119 -12.87 2.28 6.54
C GLY A 119 -13.44 1.49 5.36
N LYS A 120 -13.31 2.01 4.13
CA LYS A 120 -13.68 1.28 2.91
C LYS A 120 -12.81 0.04 2.70
N LEU A 121 -11.49 0.16 2.85
CA LEU A 121 -10.59 -0.99 2.68
C LEU A 121 -10.90 -2.09 3.69
N LEU A 122 -11.15 -1.74 4.96
CA LEU A 122 -11.54 -2.69 6.01
C LEU A 122 -12.90 -3.37 5.72
N ALA A 123 -13.82 -2.69 5.05
CA ALA A 123 -15.10 -3.30 4.64
C ALA A 123 -14.96 -4.31 3.49
N TRP A 124 -13.91 -4.20 2.66
CA TRP A 124 -13.72 -4.99 1.45
C TRP A 124 -12.54 -5.96 1.49
N CYS A 125 -11.71 -5.90 2.54
CA CYS A 125 -10.54 -6.77 2.69
C CYS A 125 -10.55 -7.38 4.09
N ASP A 126 -10.07 -8.62 4.21
CA ASP A 126 -9.98 -9.29 5.51
C ASP A 126 -8.78 -8.77 6.31
N HIS A 127 -7.74 -8.32 5.59
CA HIS A 127 -6.53 -7.74 6.16
C HIS A 127 -6.14 -6.46 5.41
N VAL A 128 -5.74 -5.43 6.14
CA VAL A 128 -5.14 -4.22 5.57
C VAL A 128 -3.72 -4.07 6.13
N LEU A 129 -2.72 -4.09 5.26
CA LEU A 129 -1.34 -3.76 5.56
C LEU A 129 -1.12 -2.29 5.25
N LEU A 130 -1.15 -1.46 6.28
CA LEU A 130 -1.04 -0.02 6.18
C LEU A 130 0.38 0.43 6.52
N GLY A 131 0.99 1.24 5.65
CA GLY A 131 2.19 1.99 5.92
C GLY A 131 1.91 3.48 5.82
N VAL A 132 2.27 4.27 6.83
CA VAL A 132 1.98 5.70 6.86
C VAL A 132 3.03 6.50 7.63
N PRO A 133 3.44 7.67 7.12
CA PRO A 133 4.25 8.64 7.85
C PRO A 133 3.54 9.10 9.13
N LEU A 134 4.26 9.17 10.25
CA LEU A 134 3.71 9.57 11.55
C LEU A 134 4.37 10.83 12.09
N GLY A 135 3.57 11.68 12.69
CA GLY A 135 4.04 12.89 13.34
C GLY A 135 4.31 14.06 12.38
N ALA A 136 5.01 15.06 12.89
CA ALA A 136 5.39 16.26 12.14
C ALA A 136 6.64 16.03 11.27
N GLY A 137 6.84 16.91 10.29
CA GLY A 137 8.05 16.93 9.46
C GLY A 137 7.91 16.21 8.12
N TRP A 138 6.73 15.64 7.86
CA TRP A 138 6.40 14.98 6.59
C TRP A 138 5.64 15.88 5.62
N GLU A 139 5.24 17.07 6.04
CA GLU A 139 4.50 18.02 5.23
C GLU A 139 5.36 18.43 4.03
N ARG A 140 4.85 18.23 2.84
CA ARG A 140 5.52 18.61 1.61
C ARG A 140 4.52 18.98 0.52
N PRO A 141 4.84 19.97 -0.33
CA PRO A 141 4.09 20.18 -1.57
C PRO A 141 4.30 19.00 -2.52
N GLY A 142 3.47 18.91 -3.56
CA GLY A 142 3.70 17.94 -4.62
C GLY A 142 5.10 18.08 -5.25
N PHE A 143 5.63 16.98 -5.73
CA PHE A 143 6.95 16.93 -6.35
C PHE A 143 6.83 17.11 -7.87
N ASP A 144 7.75 17.91 -8.45
CA ASP A 144 7.85 18.18 -9.89
C ASP A 144 6.50 18.49 -10.58
N GLY A 145 5.65 19.25 -9.88
CA GLY A 145 4.31 19.61 -10.37
C GLY A 145 3.27 18.50 -10.28
N ASN A 146 3.60 17.36 -9.74
CA ASN A 146 2.65 16.26 -9.48
C ASN A 146 1.87 16.51 -8.18
N PRO A 147 0.56 16.85 -8.24
CA PRO A 147 -0.22 17.12 -7.05
C PRO A 147 -0.49 15.87 -6.19
N TYR A 148 -0.36 14.68 -6.78
CA TYR A 148 -0.59 13.42 -6.06
C TYR A 148 0.53 13.07 -5.07
N GLU A 149 1.68 13.74 -5.13
CA GLU A 149 2.80 13.55 -4.20
C GLU A 149 2.75 14.51 -3.00
N ALA A 150 1.75 15.41 -2.93
CA ALA A 150 1.61 16.31 -1.79
C ALA A 150 1.12 15.55 -0.55
N HIS A 151 1.77 15.76 0.60
CA HIS A 151 1.27 15.29 1.88
C HIS A 151 0.24 16.29 2.43
N LEU A 152 -1.01 15.92 2.40
CA LEU A 152 -2.14 16.78 2.79
C LEU A 152 -2.59 16.52 4.23
N ALA A 153 -2.32 15.33 4.77
CA ALA A 153 -2.71 14.95 6.12
C ALA A 153 -1.52 14.47 6.96
N ARG A 154 -1.48 14.94 8.19
CA ARG A 154 -0.62 14.40 9.24
C ARG A 154 -1.32 13.23 9.93
N TRP A 155 -0.61 12.13 10.09
CA TRP A 155 -1.08 10.95 10.79
C TRP A 155 -0.33 10.79 12.13
N GLU A 156 -1.06 10.29 13.14
CA GLU A 156 -0.52 9.91 14.42
C GLU A 156 -0.90 8.44 14.71
N ALA A 157 -0.11 7.72 15.48
CA ALA A 157 -0.44 6.35 15.84
C ALA A 157 -1.81 6.24 16.57
N SER A 158 -2.19 7.27 17.32
CA SER A 158 -3.49 7.36 17.99
C SER A 158 -4.70 7.42 17.03
N ASP A 159 -4.53 7.86 15.79
CA ASP A 159 -5.60 7.84 14.78
C ASP A 159 -6.04 6.42 14.44
N LEU A 160 -5.16 5.45 14.69
CA LEU A 160 -5.37 4.04 14.35
C LEU A 160 -5.81 3.19 15.56
N GLU A 161 -5.77 3.73 16.79
CA GLU A 161 -6.23 3.02 18.01
C GLU A 161 -7.67 2.47 17.92
N PRO A 162 -8.63 3.11 17.22
CA PRO A 162 -9.99 2.57 17.12
C PRO A 162 -10.10 1.27 16.30
N TYR A 163 -9.06 0.89 15.56
CA TYR A 163 -9.10 -0.26 14.65
C TYR A 163 -8.52 -1.52 15.30
N ASN A 164 -8.91 -2.69 14.76
CA ASN A 164 -8.45 -3.99 15.24
C ASN A 164 -7.03 -4.31 14.71
N ILE A 165 -6.01 -3.73 15.35
CA ILE A 165 -4.61 -3.90 15.00
C ILE A 165 -4.09 -5.22 15.59
N THR A 166 -3.65 -6.15 14.75
CA THR A 166 -3.08 -7.45 15.15
C THR A 166 -1.56 -7.45 15.23
N ALA A 167 -0.92 -6.60 14.43
CA ALA A 167 0.52 -6.39 14.47
C ALA A 167 0.85 -4.94 14.06
N HIS A 168 1.91 -4.39 14.62
CA HIS A 168 2.43 -3.10 14.22
C HIS A 168 3.95 -3.01 14.40
N LYS A 169 4.57 -2.11 13.62
CA LYS A 169 5.98 -1.72 13.78
C LYS A 169 6.10 -0.21 13.65
N LEU A 170 6.60 0.42 14.70
CA LEU A 170 6.95 1.84 14.67
C LEU A 170 8.45 1.96 14.44
N THR A 171 8.85 2.80 13.51
CA THR A 171 10.24 3.02 13.15
C THR A 171 10.51 4.51 12.93
N GLN A 172 11.77 4.85 12.73
CA GLN A 172 12.19 6.20 12.34
C GLN A 172 13.04 6.11 11.09
N THR A 173 12.91 7.11 10.25
CA THR A 173 13.82 7.30 9.11
C THR A 173 15.22 7.72 9.60
N GLU A 174 16.20 7.75 8.71
CA GLU A 174 17.54 8.25 9.01
C GLU A 174 17.53 9.70 9.51
N ASP A 175 16.56 10.50 9.06
CA ASP A 175 16.35 11.89 9.50
C ASP A 175 15.52 11.99 10.80
N GLY A 176 15.18 10.85 11.44
CA GLY A 176 14.47 10.79 12.72
C GLY A 176 12.96 10.99 12.60
N LEU A 177 12.39 10.99 11.39
CA LEU A 177 10.94 11.11 11.18
C LEU A 177 10.24 9.78 11.48
N GLY A 178 9.07 9.84 12.15
CA GLY A 178 8.31 8.67 12.52
C GLY A 178 7.63 8.00 11.32
N TYR A 179 7.58 6.67 11.31
CA TYR A 179 6.85 5.89 10.33
C TYR A 179 6.18 4.69 10.99
N GLY A 180 4.93 4.43 10.65
CA GLY A 180 4.14 3.35 11.22
C GLY A 180 3.72 2.32 10.18
N LEU A 181 3.81 1.05 10.56
CA LEU A 181 3.30 -0.09 9.82
C LEU A 181 2.27 -0.79 10.69
N PHE A 182 1.10 -1.08 10.14
CA PHE A 182 -0.02 -1.64 10.89
C PHE A 182 -0.70 -2.74 10.08
N HIS A 183 -0.93 -3.88 10.73
CA HIS A 183 -1.77 -4.94 10.21
C HIS A 183 -3.13 -4.86 10.91
N ILE A 184 -4.16 -4.53 10.17
CA ILE A 184 -5.50 -4.25 10.67
C ILE A 184 -6.46 -5.28 10.08
N LEU A 185 -7.36 -5.84 10.90
CA LEU A 185 -8.41 -6.74 10.44
C LEU A 185 -9.64 -5.97 10.01
N GLY A 186 -10.21 -6.38 8.88
CA GLY A 186 -11.46 -5.88 8.32
C GLY A 186 -12.72 -6.53 8.87
#